data_7a5a357eb70484e71ef39877b8383c96
#
_entry.id   7a5a357eb70484e71ef39877b8383c96
#
_cell.length_a   1.000
_cell.length_b   1.000
_cell.length_c   1.000
_cell.angle_alpha   90.00
_cell.angle_beta   90.00
_cell.angle_gamma   90.00
#
_symmetry.space_group_name_H-M   'P 1'
#
loop_
_entity.id
_entity.type
_entity.pdbx_description
1 polymer ?
#
loop_
_entity_poly.entity_id
_entity_poly.type
_entity_poly.pdbx_seq_one_letter_code
_entity_poly.pdbx_strand_id
1 'polypeptide(L)'
;MSVSAILQNKIKPDYLILSAPHFNDNYPKFVKNMSGGLSKLFPKLRAPSPVTKKNLSTDKETVEKYFNDPLVFRSLTFKLGNEINNAQKFVNENIHDLKIQTLVLHGADDKVVPIKVTDTITQLDNVKFLKVENSKHEILNQDTRMFVLSEIHHWFKEQNIL
;
A
#
# COMPACT_ATOMS: atom_id res chain seq x y z
N MET A 1 -6.55 2.19 2.53
CA MET A 1 -7.69 2.22 3.49
C MET A 1 -7.45 3.22 4.62
N SER A 2 -6.33 3.20 5.36
CA SER A 2 -6.03 4.14 6.47
C SER A 2 -6.10 5.62 6.04
N VAL A 3 -5.41 6.00 4.96
CA VAL A 3 -5.45 7.39 4.45
C VAL A 3 -6.88 7.84 4.12
N SER A 4 -7.68 6.98 3.47
CA SER A 4 -9.09 7.30 3.20
C SER A 4 -9.92 7.52 4.47
N ALA A 5 -9.65 6.75 5.53
CA ALA A 5 -10.35 6.92 6.81
C ALA A 5 -9.93 8.22 7.54
N ILE A 6 -8.65 8.60 7.44
CA ILE A 6 -8.12 9.87 7.96
C ILE A 6 -8.77 11.05 7.24
N LEU A 7 -8.74 11.07 5.91
CA LEU A 7 -9.33 12.13 5.08
C LEU A 7 -10.85 12.26 5.27
N GLN A 8 -11.54 11.19 5.64
CA GLN A 8 -12.96 11.19 6.02
C GLN A 8 -13.20 11.53 7.50
N ASN A 9 -12.16 11.90 8.26
CA ASN A 9 -12.25 12.18 9.71
C ASN A 9 -12.79 11.02 10.56
N LYS A 10 -12.68 9.77 10.07
CA LYS A 10 -13.10 8.56 10.80
C LYS A 10 -12.09 8.12 11.86
N ILE A 11 -10.82 8.44 11.63
CA ILE A 11 -9.72 8.23 12.57
C ILE A 11 -8.82 9.46 12.57
N LYS A 12 -8.17 9.73 13.70
CA LYS A 12 -7.28 10.89 13.89
C LYS A 12 -5.99 10.44 14.59
N PRO A 13 -5.07 9.76 13.88
CA PRO A 13 -3.78 9.41 14.44
C PRO A 13 -2.88 10.66 14.50
N ASP A 14 -1.92 10.66 15.46
CA ASP A 14 -0.93 11.73 15.58
C ASP A 14 0.12 11.62 14.46
N TYR A 15 0.46 10.40 14.05
CA TYR A 15 1.47 10.08 13.04
C TYR A 15 1.01 8.95 12.14
N LEU A 16 1.59 8.87 10.94
CA LEU A 16 1.25 7.85 9.97
C LEU A 16 2.50 7.23 9.34
N ILE A 17 2.59 5.91 9.37
CA ILE A 17 3.61 5.16 8.61
C ILE A 17 2.89 4.31 7.56
N LEU A 18 3.34 4.44 6.32
CA LEU A 18 2.79 3.70 5.18
C LEU A 18 3.89 2.83 4.55
N SER A 19 3.66 1.53 4.48
CA SER A 19 4.53 0.59 3.79
C SER A 19 3.90 0.18 2.47
N ALA A 20 4.59 0.47 1.37
CA ALA A 20 4.19 0.18 0.00
C ALA A 20 2.71 0.55 -0.30
N PRO A 21 2.28 1.80 -0.02
CA PRO A 21 0.88 2.18 -0.12
C PRO A 21 0.39 2.16 -1.57
N HIS A 22 -0.80 1.61 -1.78
CA HIS A 22 -1.42 1.48 -3.10
C HIS A 22 -2.45 2.59 -3.32
N PHE A 23 -2.00 3.76 -3.82
CA PHE A 23 -2.87 4.92 -4.06
C PHE A 23 -3.48 4.94 -5.46
N ASN A 24 -2.85 4.29 -6.42
CA ASN A 24 -3.34 4.22 -7.78
C ASN A 24 -2.96 2.88 -8.40
N ASP A 25 -3.79 2.39 -9.29
CA ASP A 25 -3.46 1.29 -10.17
C ASP A 25 -3.38 1.81 -11.61
N ASN A 26 -2.52 1.19 -12.41
CA ASN A 26 -2.35 1.53 -13.82
C ASN A 26 -3.39 0.84 -14.73
N TYR A 27 -4.51 0.34 -14.17
CA TYR A 27 -5.54 -0.28 -14.97
C TYR A 27 -6.27 0.74 -15.84
N PRO A 28 -6.51 0.44 -17.12
CA PRO A 28 -7.28 1.28 -18.00
C PRO A 28 -8.66 1.60 -17.43
N LYS A 29 -9.18 2.81 -17.70
CA LYS A 29 -10.50 3.25 -17.20
C LYS A 29 -11.64 2.27 -17.51
N PHE A 30 -11.60 1.61 -18.67
CA PHE A 30 -12.64 0.65 -19.05
C PHE A 30 -12.64 -0.60 -18.15
N VAL A 31 -11.46 -1.07 -17.70
CA VAL A 31 -11.33 -2.20 -16.75
C VAL A 31 -11.90 -1.81 -15.39
N LYS A 32 -11.63 -0.56 -14.93
CA LYS A 32 -12.21 -0.03 -13.68
C LYS A 32 -13.73 0.09 -13.78
N ASN A 33 -14.26 0.57 -14.88
CA ASN A 33 -15.70 0.68 -15.11
C ASN A 33 -16.40 -0.69 -15.22
N MET A 34 -15.77 -1.65 -15.90
CA MET A 34 -16.25 -3.04 -15.93
C MET A 34 -16.28 -3.65 -14.54
N SER A 35 -15.24 -3.45 -13.71
CA SER A 35 -15.21 -3.96 -12.35
C SER A 35 -16.34 -3.41 -11.49
N GLY A 36 -16.73 -2.15 -11.68
CA GLY A 36 -17.88 -1.52 -11.05
C GLY A 36 -19.21 -2.18 -11.41
N GLY A 37 -19.44 -2.45 -12.69
CA GLY A 37 -20.63 -3.18 -13.18
C GLY A 37 -20.67 -4.63 -12.67
N LEU A 38 -19.57 -5.36 -12.82
CA LEU A 38 -19.45 -6.73 -12.36
C LEU A 38 -19.58 -6.86 -10.83
N SER A 39 -19.13 -5.87 -10.06
CA SER A 39 -19.26 -5.88 -8.60
C SER A 39 -20.72 -5.80 -8.14
N LYS A 40 -21.60 -5.18 -8.92
CA LYS A 40 -23.05 -5.11 -8.66
C LYS A 40 -23.76 -6.43 -9.00
N LEU A 41 -23.43 -7.00 -10.16
CA LEU A 41 -24.06 -8.23 -10.66
C LEU A 41 -23.51 -9.51 -9.98
N PHE A 42 -22.20 -9.54 -9.77
CA PHE A 42 -21.48 -10.71 -9.24
C PHE A 42 -20.53 -10.33 -8.10
N PRO A 43 -21.03 -9.78 -6.96
CA PRO A 43 -20.19 -9.21 -5.89
C PRO A 43 -19.24 -10.22 -5.26
N LYS A 44 -19.60 -11.50 -5.24
CA LYS A 44 -18.81 -12.60 -4.63
C LYS A 44 -17.82 -13.26 -5.60
N LEU A 45 -17.92 -12.98 -6.90
CA LEU A 45 -16.96 -13.52 -7.87
C LEU A 45 -15.55 -13.02 -7.55
N ARG A 46 -14.55 -13.88 -7.73
CA ARG A 46 -13.16 -13.61 -7.30
C ARG A 46 -12.22 -13.52 -8.51
N ALA A 47 -11.29 -12.57 -8.43
CA ALA A 47 -10.13 -12.49 -9.31
C ALA A 47 -8.86 -12.88 -8.53
N PRO A 48 -7.85 -13.50 -9.18
CA PRO A 48 -6.60 -13.82 -8.51
C PRO A 48 -5.85 -12.56 -8.08
N SER A 49 -5.10 -12.66 -6.96
CA SER A 49 -4.19 -11.63 -6.51
C SER A 49 -2.99 -11.50 -7.47
N PRO A 50 -2.46 -10.29 -7.72
CA PRO A 50 -1.24 -10.09 -8.49
C PRO A 50 0.04 -10.52 -7.75
N VAL A 51 -0.05 -10.84 -6.47
CA VAL A 51 1.08 -11.27 -5.65
C VAL A 51 1.54 -12.67 -6.07
N THR A 52 2.82 -12.79 -6.38
CA THR A 52 3.47 -14.05 -6.76
C THR A 52 4.68 -14.31 -5.87
N LYS A 53 5.17 -15.55 -5.81
CA LYS A 53 6.41 -15.89 -5.09
C LYS A 53 7.61 -15.04 -5.55
N LYS A 54 7.63 -14.62 -6.82
CA LYS A 54 8.74 -13.86 -7.41
C LYS A 54 8.76 -12.39 -6.99
N ASN A 55 7.58 -11.77 -6.74
CA ASN A 55 7.46 -10.33 -6.54
C ASN A 55 7.18 -9.92 -5.08
N LEU A 56 6.98 -10.87 -4.15
CA LEU A 56 6.62 -10.60 -2.77
C LEU A 56 7.82 -10.10 -1.93
N SER A 57 8.86 -10.89 -1.82
CA SER A 57 10.02 -10.64 -0.97
C SER A 57 11.30 -11.18 -1.60
N THR A 58 12.47 -10.71 -1.15
CA THR A 58 13.78 -11.30 -1.44
C THR A 58 14.05 -12.51 -0.56
N ASP A 59 13.47 -12.55 0.64
CA ASP A 59 13.60 -13.65 1.59
C ASP A 59 12.69 -14.83 1.21
N LYS A 60 13.32 -15.98 0.92
CA LYS A 60 12.62 -17.21 0.51
C LYS A 60 11.75 -17.78 1.61
N GLU A 61 12.18 -17.70 2.88
CA GLU A 61 11.42 -18.22 4.01
C GLU A 61 10.12 -17.44 4.20
N THR A 62 10.18 -16.12 4.13
CA THR A 62 9.01 -15.23 4.13
C THR A 62 8.05 -15.57 2.98
N VAL A 63 8.58 -15.80 1.77
CA VAL A 63 7.76 -16.19 0.63
C VAL A 63 7.04 -17.51 0.87
N GLU A 64 7.74 -18.53 1.35
CA GLU A 64 7.13 -19.85 1.62
C GLU A 64 6.09 -19.76 2.76
N LYS A 65 6.38 -19.03 3.84
CA LYS A 65 5.40 -18.78 4.93
C LYS A 65 4.14 -18.14 4.39
N TYR A 66 4.26 -17.07 3.61
CA TYR A 66 3.11 -16.35 3.02
C TYR A 66 2.23 -17.27 2.16
N PHE A 67 2.84 -18.06 1.27
CA PHE A 67 2.08 -18.90 0.34
C PHE A 67 1.51 -20.18 0.98
N ASN A 68 2.02 -20.60 2.14
CA ASN A 68 1.52 -21.74 2.91
C ASN A 68 0.58 -21.33 4.06
N ASP A 69 0.42 -20.03 4.34
CA ASP A 69 -0.47 -19.53 5.38
C ASP A 69 -1.95 -19.67 4.94
N PRO A 70 -2.78 -20.46 5.65
CA PRO A 70 -4.19 -20.62 5.32
C PRO A 70 -5.02 -19.33 5.51
N LEU A 71 -4.51 -18.34 6.23
CA LEU A 71 -5.16 -17.04 6.43
C LEU A 71 -4.93 -16.07 5.26
N VAL A 72 -3.97 -16.38 4.37
CA VAL A 72 -3.67 -15.54 3.21
C VAL A 72 -4.59 -15.89 2.04
N PHE A 73 -5.53 -15.01 1.75
CA PHE A 73 -6.40 -15.12 0.58
C PHE A 73 -5.72 -14.63 -0.69
N ARG A 74 -5.47 -15.53 -1.64
CA ARG A 74 -4.83 -15.23 -2.94
C ARG A 74 -5.82 -14.80 -4.01
N SER A 75 -6.93 -14.21 -3.60
CA SER A 75 -7.95 -13.70 -4.51
C SER A 75 -8.75 -12.58 -3.86
N LEU A 76 -9.26 -11.67 -4.68
CA LEU A 76 -10.12 -10.57 -4.25
C LEU A 76 -11.50 -10.74 -4.85
N THR A 77 -12.56 -10.44 -4.10
CA THR A 77 -13.90 -10.35 -4.67
C THR A 77 -14.03 -9.09 -5.52
N PHE A 78 -14.88 -9.11 -6.56
CA PHE A 78 -15.15 -7.90 -7.36
C PHE A 78 -15.68 -6.77 -6.51
N LYS A 79 -16.49 -7.06 -5.47
CA LYS A 79 -16.96 -6.03 -4.55
C LYS A 79 -15.78 -5.37 -3.82
N LEU A 80 -14.87 -6.15 -3.23
CA LEU A 80 -13.70 -5.61 -2.52
C LEU A 80 -12.80 -4.79 -3.47
N GLY A 81 -12.55 -5.29 -4.68
CA GLY A 81 -11.78 -4.57 -5.70
C GLY A 81 -12.42 -3.22 -6.05
N ASN A 82 -13.74 -3.17 -6.21
CA ASN A 82 -14.45 -1.92 -6.46
C ASN A 82 -14.37 -0.94 -5.28
N GLU A 83 -14.47 -1.42 -4.03
CA GLU A 83 -14.32 -0.57 -2.84
C GLU A 83 -12.89 -0.02 -2.71
N ILE A 84 -11.87 -0.83 -3.07
CA ILE A 84 -10.47 -0.35 -3.14
C ILE A 84 -10.34 0.76 -4.17
N ASN A 85 -10.89 0.59 -5.39
CA ASN A 85 -10.85 1.61 -6.44
C ASN A 85 -11.55 2.90 -6.02
N ASN A 86 -12.71 2.80 -5.37
CA ASN A 86 -13.44 3.97 -4.85
C ASN A 86 -12.63 4.71 -3.78
N ALA A 87 -11.99 3.97 -2.86
CA ALA A 87 -11.13 4.55 -1.84
C ALA A 87 -9.88 5.21 -2.44
N GLN A 88 -9.26 4.61 -3.46
CA GLN A 88 -8.12 5.21 -4.17
C GLN A 88 -8.51 6.50 -4.89
N LYS A 89 -9.64 6.50 -5.60
CA LYS A 89 -10.17 7.70 -6.25
C LYS A 89 -10.38 8.82 -5.25
N PHE A 90 -11.08 8.54 -4.15
CA PHE A 90 -11.32 9.50 -3.08
C PHE A 90 -10.01 10.05 -2.49
N VAL A 91 -9.02 9.18 -2.21
CA VAL A 91 -7.70 9.59 -1.70
C VAL A 91 -7.00 10.51 -2.70
N ASN A 92 -6.94 10.15 -3.98
CA ASN A 92 -6.27 10.96 -4.99
C ASN A 92 -6.90 12.35 -5.18
N GLU A 93 -8.22 12.46 -5.03
CA GLU A 93 -8.96 13.72 -5.12
C GLU A 93 -8.75 14.62 -3.88
N ASN A 94 -8.41 14.04 -2.72
CA ASN A 94 -8.36 14.75 -1.43
C ASN A 94 -6.98 14.66 -0.74
N ILE A 95 -5.95 14.13 -1.39
CA ILE A 95 -4.65 13.87 -0.75
C ILE A 95 -3.98 15.12 -0.19
N HIS A 96 -4.23 16.28 -0.77
CA HIS A 96 -3.68 17.58 -0.32
C HIS A 96 -4.21 18.00 1.06
N ASP A 97 -5.31 17.38 1.53
CA ASP A 97 -5.87 17.62 2.86
C ASP A 97 -5.23 16.74 3.94
N LEU A 98 -4.31 15.84 3.58
CA LEU A 98 -3.53 15.06 4.53
C LEU A 98 -2.50 15.96 5.23
N LYS A 99 -2.76 16.29 6.51
CA LYS A 99 -1.91 17.19 7.32
C LYS A 99 -1.08 16.48 8.38
N ILE A 100 -1.21 15.17 8.50
CA ILE A 100 -0.53 14.34 9.50
C ILE A 100 0.91 14.09 9.05
N GLN A 101 1.87 14.21 9.98
CA GLN A 101 3.26 13.82 9.71
C GLN A 101 3.32 12.36 9.30
N THR A 102 3.84 12.12 8.11
CA THR A 102 3.75 10.81 7.47
C THR A 102 5.11 10.33 6.99
N LEU A 103 5.46 9.09 7.33
CA LEU A 103 6.57 8.36 6.73
C LEU A 103 6.04 7.38 5.70
N VAL A 104 6.49 7.49 4.46
CA VAL A 104 6.19 6.55 3.38
C VAL A 104 7.43 5.73 3.08
N LEU A 105 7.32 4.42 3.16
CA LEU A 105 8.37 3.45 2.89
C LEU A 105 7.98 2.64 1.64
N HIS A 106 8.89 2.48 0.67
CA HIS A 106 8.59 1.72 -0.55
C HIS A 106 9.82 1.00 -1.09
N GLY A 107 9.66 -0.27 -1.46
CA GLY A 107 10.72 -1.05 -2.10
C GLY A 107 10.97 -0.58 -3.54
N ALA A 108 12.24 -0.37 -3.90
CA ALA A 108 12.62 0.07 -5.25
C ALA A 108 12.23 -0.93 -6.34
N ASP A 109 12.24 -2.23 -6.01
CA ASP A 109 11.94 -3.35 -6.92
C ASP A 109 10.51 -3.90 -6.75
N ASP A 110 9.61 -3.14 -6.10
CA ASP A 110 8.23 -3.56 -5.91
C ASP A 110 7.48 -3.63 -7.25
N LYS A 111 7.10 -4.86 -7.63
CA LYS A 111 6.30 -5.17 -8.82
C LYS A 111 4.84 -5.49 -8.51
N VAL A 112 4.47 -5.56 -7.23
CA VAL A 112 3.08 -5.70 -6.78
C VAL A 112 2.41 -4.32 -6.82
N VAL A 113 3.06 -3.34 -6.20
CA VAL A 113 2.66 -1.94 -6.20
C VAL A 113 3.84 -1.10 -6.72
N PRO A 114 3.84 -0.70 -7.99
CA PRO A 114 4.93 0.09 -8.55
C PRO A 114 5.16 1.41 -7.80
N ILE A 115 6.41 1.73 -7.47
CA ILE A 115 6.79 2.89 -6.64
C ILE A 115 6.20 4.22 -7.12
N LYS A 116 6.03 4.42 -8.45
CA LYS A 116 5.42 5.63 -9.01
C LYS A 116 3.97 5.89 -8.58
N VAL A 117 3.26 4.92 -8.00
CA VAL A 117 1.90 5.17 -7.50
C VAL A 117 1.90 5.98 -6.19
N THR A 118 3.09 6.21 -5.60
CA THR A 118 3.27 7.06 -4.41
C THR A 118 3.62 8.51 -4.74
N ASP A 119 3.87 8.85 -6.01
CA ASP A 119 4.35 10.19 -6.42
C ASP A 119 3.44 11.32 -5.90
N THR A 120 2.14 11.12 -5.87
CA THR A 120 1.19 12.15 -5.42
C THR A 120 1.35 12.49 -3.94
N ILE A 121 1.54 11.48 -3.08
CA ILE A 121 1.69 11.70 -1.63
C ILE A 121 3.07 12.21 -1.26
N THR A 122 4.10 11.79 -2.00
CA THR A 122 5.50 12.18 -1.71
C THR A 122 5.82 13.64 -2.02
N GLN A 123 4.89 14.35 -2.66
CA GLN A 123 5.01 15.79 -2.94
C GLN A 123 4.50 16.67 -1.79
N LEU A 124 3.90 16.07 -0.74
CA LEU A 124 3.40 16.84 0.41
C LEU A 124 4.53 17.17 1.39
N ASP A 125 4.58 18.40 1.91
CA ASP A 125 5.65 18.89 2.81
C ASP A 125 5.71 18.13 4.14
N ASN A 126 4.60 17.53 4.57
CA ASN A 126 4.49 16.73 5.80
C ASN A 126 4.78 15.24 5.57
N VAL A 127 5.32 14.88 4.41
CA VAL A 127 5.62 13.49 4.06
C VAL A 127 7.11 13.28 3.87
N LYS A 128 7.70 12.42 4.68
CA LYS A 128 9.05 11.88 4.47
C LYS A 128 8.95 10.60 3.65
N PHE A 129 9.68 10.53 2.55
CA PHE A 129 9.69 9.35 1.69
C PHE A 129 11.02 8.62 1.78
N LEU A 130 10.98 7.33 2.05
CA LEU A 130 12.13 6.43 2.03
C LEU A 130 11.96 5.36 0.94
N LYS A 131 12.74 5.49 -0.12
CA LYS A 131 12.92 4.44 -1.11
C LYS A 131 13.95 3.43 -0.59
N VAL A 132 13.55 2.17 -0.48
CA VAL A 132 14.40 1.08 0.02
C VAL A 132 14.96 0.30 -1.17
N GLU A 133 16.25 0.49 -1.45
CA GLU A 133 16.94 -0.18 -2.55
C GLU A 133 16.98 -1.72 -2.34
N ASN A 134 17.05 -2.47 -3.42
CA ASN A 134 17.08 -3.95 -3.42
C ASN A 134 15.91 -4.58 -2.64
N SER A 135 14.76 -3.91 -2.62
CA SER A 135 13.60 -4.31 -1.84
C SER A 135 12.36 -4.46 -2.70
N LYS A 136 11.63 -5.55 -2.47
CA LYS A 136 10.33 -5.82 -3.09
C LYS A 136 9.18 -5.31 -2.22
N HIS A 137 7.99 -5.92 -2.35
CA HIS A 137 6.76 -5.44 -1.69
C HIS A 137 6.80 -5.53 -0.16
N GLU A 138 7.27 -6.64 0.39
CA GLU A 138 7.31 -6.91 1.83
C GLU A 138 8.59 -6.38 2.48
N ILE A 139 8.80 -5.06 2.48
CA ILE A 139 10.06 -4.42 2.93
C ILE A 139 10.43 -4.72 4.39
N LEU A 140 9.45 -5.04 5.24
CA LEU A 140 9.66 -5.40 6.64
C LEU A 140 9.91 -6.90 6.85
N ASN A 141 9.78 -7.70 5.78
CA ASN A 141 9.92 -9.16 5.80
C ASN A 141 10.93 -9.64 4.75
N GLN A 142 12.10 -8.99 4.71
CA GLN A 142 13.22 -9.35 3.83
C GLN A 142 14.55 -8.85 4.40
N ASP A 143 15.66 -9.04 3.68
CA ASP A 143 17.02 -8.76 4.14
C ASP A 143 17.24 -7.31 4.61
N THR A 144 16.51 -6.37 4.01
CA THR A 144 16.56 -4.94 4.35
C THR A 144 15.79 -4.56 5.62
N ARG A 145 15.14 -5.51 6.30
CA ARG A 145 14.28 -5.25 7.48
C ARG A 145 14.95 -4.41 8.55
N MET A 146 16.19 -4.76 8.94
CA MET A 146 16.88 -4.04 10.00
C MET A 146 17.19 -2.59 9.63
N PHE A 147 17.55 -2.34 8.37
CA PHE A 147 17.70 -0.98 7.85
C PHE A 147 16.38 -0.21 7.93
N VAL A 148 15.28 -0.79 7.45
CA VAL A 148 13.95 -0.15 7.50
C VAL A 148 13.53 0.17 8.93
N LEU A 149 13.74 -0.74 9.88
CA LEU A 149 13.42 -0.51 11.29
C LEU A 149 14.29 0.60 11.91
N SER A 150 15.57 0.70 11.55
CA SER A 150 16.44 1.80 12.00
C SER A 150 15.97 3.15 11.46
N GLU A 151 15.52 3.22 10.20
CA GLU A 151 14.98 4.44 9.60
C GLU A 151 13.65 4.88 10.23
N ILE A 152 12.77 3.92 10.55
CA ILE A 152 11.54 4.20 11.30
C ILE A 152 11.88 4.76 12.69
N HIS A 153 12.84 4.14 13.40
CA HIS A 153 13.27 4.61 14.70
C HIS A 153 13.88 6.03 14.62
N HIS A 154 14.71 6.29 13.62
CA HIS A 154 15.28 7.63 13.38
C HIS A 154 14.17 8.66 13.14
N TRP A 155 13.19 8.33 12.30
CA TRP A 155 12.06 9.21 12.05
C TRP A 155 11.24 9.50 13.31
N PHE A 156 11.04 8.52 14.21
CA PHE A 156 10.37 8.75 15.49
C PHE A 156 11.13 9.76 16.37
N LYS A 157 12.47 9.71 16.38
CA LYS A 157 13.30 10.70 17.08
C LYS A 157 13.15 12.10 16.46
N GLU A 158 13.13 12.20 15.14
CA GLU A 158 12.88 13.48 14.44
C GLU A 158 11.52 14.09 14.82
N GLN A 159 10.54 13.27 15.11
CA GLN A 159 9.20 13.70 15.54
C GLN A 159 9.09 13.92 17.07
N ASN A 160 10.16 13.78 17.84
CA ASN A 160 10.17 13.86 19.33
C ASN A 160 9.19 12.86 19.99
N ILE A 161 9.04 11.65 19.42
CA ILE A 161 8.21 10.58 19.96
C ILE A 161 9.02 9.69 20.91
N LEU A 162 10.33 9.61 20.71
CA LEU A 162 11.30 8.77 21.46
C LEU A 162 12.42 9.63 22.02
#